data_cc151ecd44848334fa083196ddab57d6
#
_entry.id   cc151ecd44848334fa083196ddab57d6
#
_cell.length_a   1.000
_cell.length_b   1.000
_cell.length_c   1.000
_cell.angle_alpha   90.00
_cell.angle_beta   90.00
_cell.angle_gamma   90.00
#
_symmetry.space_group_name_H-M   'P 1'
#
loop_
_entity.id
_entity.type
_entity.pdbx_description
1 polymer ?
#
loop_
_entity_poly.entity_id
_entity_poly.type
_entity_poly.pdbx_seq_one_letter_code
_entity_poly.pdbx_strand_id
1 'polypeptide(L)'
;MEIHKKLPVLLTLLLIAGGIHARQADTVRIVFIGDVMSHGPQVTAALKPGGDRSDPASFDYSSYFRHVQDRFDAADFVVANMEFPCGVSPYSGYPQFSAPRSLAEEARRAGVDLFLTANNHICDKGRAGMDSTYVIYSRMAVPFTGMYRSEGEEYEQNPLIIDIKGVRVAFINFTYGTNGLPVPEHWHVNLLDSAHVKAAVARAREREAGLIVALPHWGLEYHLEPSTQQKEWVQMLLRSGVDAVIGSHPHVVQPARFEPPHAVAYSLGNYVSNQSDPFTQIGMLYELVVVSDGTGKARIADAFPTYLWCSRHGMYEKNYTVFPILDWIGSRDSWLDKREYDKMVREWEALKLKFGL
;
A
#
# COMPACT_ATOMS: atom_id res chain seq x y z
N MET A 1 82.00 -40.49 26.03
CA MET A 1 81.15 -39.60 26.89
C MET A 1 80.30 -38.78 25.93
N GLU A 2 79.15 -39.38 25.53
CA GLU A 2 78.23 -38.83 24.54
C GLU A 2 77.12 -38.05 25.26
N ILE A 3 76.97 -36.79 24.90
CA ILE A 3 75.97 -35.89 25.43
C ILE A 3 74.78 -35.91 24.45
N HIS A 4 73.71 -36.62 24.81
CA HIS A 4 72.42 -36.53 24.10
C HIS A 4 71.73 -35.22 24.36
N LYS A 5 71.65 -34.34 23.34
CA LYS A 5 70.79 -33.16 23.33
C LYS A 5 69.34 -33.56 23.01
N LYS A 6 68.45 -33.43 23.98
CA LYS A 6 67.02 -33.52 23.74
C LYS A 6 66.49 -32.22 23.13
N LEU A 7 65.84 -32.31 21.97
CA LEU A 7 65.15 -31.21 21.30
C LEU A 7 63.71 -31.12 21.84
N PRO A 8 63.19 -30.00 22.28
CA PRO A 8 61.81 -29.88 22.68
C PRO A 8 60.92 -29.73 21.44
N VAL A 9 59.92 -30.63 21.30
CA VAL A 9 58.84 -30.54 20.29
C VAL A 9 57.86 -29.44 20.76
N LEU A 10 57.87 -28.29 20.05
CA LEU A 10 56.94 -27.20 20.25
C LEU A 10 55.61 -27.57 19.53
N LEU A 11 54.58 -27.96 20.30
CA LEU A 11 53.26 -28.24 19.79
C LEU A 11 52.52 -26.91 19.61
N THR A 12 52.43 -26.41 18.35
CA THR A 12 51.68 -25.21 18.01
C THR A 12 50.19 -25.56 17.87
N LEU A 13 49.41 -25.25 18.89
CA LEU A 13 47.92 -25.31 18.79
C LEU A 13 47.45 -24.17 17.86
N LEU A 14 47.03 -24.47 16.64
CA LEU A 14 46.23 -23.56 15.81
C LEU A 14 44.82 -23.48 16.39
N LEU A 15 44.53 -22.42 17.13
CA LEU A 15 43.16 -22.01 17.45
C LEU A 15 42.53 -21.48 16.16
N ILE A 16 41.74 -22.31 15.49
CA ILE A 16 40.81 -21.84 14.45
C ILE A 16 39.68 -21.10 15.19
N ALA A 17 39.84 -19.80 15.35
CA ALA A 17 38.76 -18.92 15.73
C ALA A 17 37.80 -18.83 14.53
N GLY A 18 36.86 -19.77 14.47
CA GLY A 18 35.67 -19.66 13.63
C GLY A 18 34.87 -18.47 14.11
N GLY A 19 35.08 -17.30 13.54
CA GLY A 19 34.25 -16.14 13.77
C GLY A 19 32.82 -16.47 13.31
N ILE A 20 31.94 -16.74 14.27
CA ILE A 20 30.51 -16.66 14.02
C ILE A 20 30.25 -15.18 13.73
N HIS A 21 30.32 -14.81 12.46
CA HIS A 21 29.74 -13.55 12.02
C HIS A 21 28.25 -13.72 12.25
N ALA A 22 27.74 -13.13 13.32
CA ALA A 22 26.32 -12.90 13.46
C ALA A 22 25.90 -12.13 12.20
N ARG A 23 25.23 -12.78 11.26
CA ARG A 23 24.68 -12.15 10.07
C ARG A 23 23.77 -11.04 10.58
N GLN A 24 24.12 -9.80 10.29
CA GLN A 24 23.28 -8.66 10.64
C GLN A 24 21.90 -8.96 10.02
N ALA A 25 20.86 -8.96 10.84
CA ALA A 25 19.52 -9.23 10.35
C ALA A 25 19.19 -8.18 9.28
N ASP A 26 18.93 -8.64 8.05
CA ASP A 26 18.57 -7.74 6.97
C ASP A 26 17.20 -7.15 7.29
N THR A 27 17.13 -5.83 7.34
CA THR A 27 15.90 -5.08 7.60
C THR A 27 15.26 -4.69 6.27
N VAL A 28 13.97 -4.98 6.14
CA VAL A 28 13.15 -4.61 4.99
C VAL A 28 12.06 -3.66 5.45
N ARG A 29 11.92 -2.53 4.77
CA ARG A 29 10.90 -1.51 5.02
C ARG A 29 9.85 -1.58 3.92
N ILE A 30 8.61 -1.90 4.29
CA ILE A 30 7.47 -1.97 3.37
C ILE A 30 6.48 -0.88 3.76
N VAL A 31 6.20 0.02 2.84
CA VAL A 31 5.29 1.15 3.02
C VAL A 31 3.98 0.86 2.30
N PHE A 32 2.87 1.14 2.97
CA PHE A 32 1.52 1.05 2.41
C PHE A 32 0.88 2.42 2.45
N ILE A 33 0.25 2.83 1.35
CA ILE A 33 -0.56 4.05 1.25
C ILE A 33 -2.01 3.69 0.95
N GLY A 34 -2.93 4.57 1.37
CA GLY A 34 -4.36 4.38 1.23
C GLY A 34 -4.88 4.57 -0.20
N ASP A 35 -6.15 4.93 -0.30
CA ASP A 35 -6.89 4.96 -1.55
C ASP A 35 -6.41 6.10 -2.46
N VAL A 36 -5.83 5.73 -3.60
CA VAL A 36 -5.51 6.67 -4.69
C VAL A 36 -6.76 6.76 -5.56
N MET A 37 -7.46 7.91 -5.48
CA MET A 37 -8.71 8.15 -6.20
C MET A 37 -8.47 9.05 -7.42
N SER A 38 -9.43 9.05 -8.35
CA SER A 38 -9.40 9.89 -9.57
C SER A 38 -10.74 10.56 -9.81
N HIS A 39 -11.15 11.47 -8.91
CA HIS A 39 -12.40 12.23 -9.07
C HIS A 39 -12.32 13.24 -10.23
N GLY A 40 -13.48 13.64 -10.76
CA GLY A 40 -13.57 14.61 -11.86
C GLY A 40 -12.79 15.91 -11.61
N PRO A 41 -12.90 16.56 -10.43
CA PRO A 41 -12.08 17.71 -10.08
C PRO A 41 -10.56 17.43 -10.10
N GLN A 42 -10.11 16.23 -9.68
CA GLN A 42 -8.70 15.83 -9.75
C GLN A 42 -8.21 15.72 -11.20
N VAL A 43 -8.99 15.07 -12.08
CA VAL A 43 -8.69 14.99 -13.52
C VAL A 43 -8.63 16.39 -14.13
N THR A 44 -9.55 17.28 -13.76
CA THR A 44 -9.57 18.65 -14.26
C THR A 44 -8.37 19.47 -13.78
N ALA A 45 -7.99 19.34 -12.50
CA ALA A 45 -6.87 20.06 -11.91
C ALA A 45 -5.51 19.60 -12.45
N ALA A 46 -5.39 18.32 -12.80
CA ALA A 46 -4.18 17.75 -13.37
C ALA A 46 -3.99 18.10 -14.86
N LEU A 47 -5.04 18.54 -15.57
CA LEU A 47 -4.94 18.90 -16.99
C LEU A 47 -4.04 20.12 -17.16
N LYS A 48 -2.98 19.97 -17.95
CA LYS A 48 -2.06 21.06 -18.30
C LYS A 48 -2.78 22.14 -19.11
N PRO A 49 -2.40 23.43 -19.00
CA PRO A 49 -2.98 24.51 -19.84
C PRO A 49 -2.89 24.17 -21.33
N GLY A 50 -4.02 24.22 -22.04
CA GLY A 50 -4.11 23.89 -23.45
C GLY A 50 -3.99 22.38 -23.79
N GLY A 51 -3.99 21.52 -22.79
CA GLY A 51 -3.90 20.09 -22.98
C GLY A 51 -5.18 19.47 -23.56
N ASP A 52 -5.03 18.38 -24.27
CA ASP A 52 -6.12 17.56 -24.78
C ASP A 52 -6.60 16.58 -23.68
N ARG A 53 -7.90 16.62 -23.36
CA ARG A 53 -8.51 15.73 -22.36
C ARG A 53 -8.50 14.26 -22.76
N SER A 54 -8.29 13.94 -24.02
CA SER A 54 -8.19 12.56 -24.51
C SER A 54 -6.77 12.01 -24.48
N ASP A 55 -5.75 12.88 -24.42
CA ASP A 55 -4.35 12.51 -24.38
C ASP A 55 -3.87 12.40 -22.92
N PRO A 56 -3.50 11.20 -22.44
CA PRO A 56 -2.98 11.04 -21.09
C PRO A 56 -1.68 11.81 -20.82
N ALA A 57 -0.89 12.18 -21.84
CA ALA A 57 0.30 13.01 -21.68
C ALA A 57 -0.02 14.47 -21.32
N SER A 58 -1.27 14.89 -21.50
CA SER A 58 -1.74 16.23 -21.14
C SER A 58 -1.98 16.43 -19.64
N PHE A 59 -1.82 15.39 -18.80
CA PHE A 59 -2.05 15.50 -17.37
C PHE A 59 -0.75 15.48 -16.57
N ASP A 60 -0.74 16.18 -15.42
CA ASP A 60 0.36 16.26 -14.48
C ASP A 60 -0.13 15.93 -13.07
N TYR A 61 0.35 14.82 -12.52
CA TYR A 61 0.05 14.33 -11.19
C TYR A 61 1.25 14.39 -10.23
N SER A 62 2.34 15.07 -10.62
CA SER A 62 3.61 15.09 -9.86
C SER A 62 3.47 15.63 -8.45
N SER A 63 2.54 16.58 -8.23
CA SER A 63 2.28 17.14 -6.90
C SER A 63 1.69 16.15 -5.90
N TYR A 64 1.07 15.05 -6.37
CA TYR A 64 0.46 14.06 -5.50
C TYR A 64 1.49 13.31 -4.64
N PHE A 65 2.72 13.13 -5.14
CA PHE A 65 3.73 12.30 -4.49
C PHE A 65 4.95 13.09 -4.00
N ARG A 66 5.13 14.33 -4.45
CA ARG A 66 6.34 15.14 -4.23
C ARG A 66 6.76 15.24 -2.77
N HIS A 67 5.82 15.49 -1.85
CA HIS A 67 6.14 15.75 -0.45
C HIS A 67 6.16 14.49 0.44
N VAL A 68 6.02 13.31 -0.16
CA VAL A 68 6.23 12.02 0.49
C VAL A 68 7.40 11.24 -0.12
N GLN A 69 8.07 11.84 -1.12
CA GLN A 69 9.14 11.19 -1.88
C GLN A 69 10.24 10.65 -0.97
N ASP A 70 10.70 11.43 0.01
CA ASP A 70 11.75 11.01 0.95
C ASP A 70 11.37 9.73 1.72
N ARG A 71 10.07 9.52 1.98
CA ARG A 71 9.57 8.32 2.66
C ARG A 71 9.51 7.12 1.73
N PHE A 72 9.18 7.36 0.46
CA PHE A 72 9.21 6.30 -0.56
C PHE A 72 10.64 5.90 -0.87
N ASP A 73 11.57 6.86 -0.99
CA ASP A 73 12.99 6.61 -1.22
C ASP A 73 13.66 5.85 -0.06
N ALA A 74 13.15 6.03 1.16
CA ALA A 74 13.62 5.31 2.34
C ALA A 74 13.03 3.90 2.49
N ALA A 75 11.97 3.58 1.73
CA ALA A 75 11.33 2.28 1.72
C ALA A 75 12.03 1.33 0.75
N ASP A 76 11.95 0.04 1.02
CA ASP A 76 12.41 -1.01 0.11
C ASP A 76 11.31 -1.46 -0.84
N PHE A 77 10.05 -1.19 -0.48
CA PHE A 77 8.88 -1.54 -1.27
C PHE A 77 7.65 -0.70 -0.87
N VAL A 78 6.94 -0.15 -1.86
CA VAL A 78 5.77 0.70 -1.64
C VAL A 78 4.54 0.09 -2.31
N VAL A 79 3.43 0.01 -1.57
CA VAL A 79 2.15 -0.59 -1.99
C VAL A 79 1.05 0.46 -1.98
N ALA A 80 0.24 0.54 -3.05
CA ALA A 80 -0.88 1.48 -3.17
C ALA A 80 -2.17 0.81 -3.63
N ASN A 81 -3.31 1.21 -3.06
CA ASN A 81 -4.63 0.86 -3.60
C ASN A 81 -5.01 1.84 -4.71
N MET A 82 -5.05 1.33 -5.97
CA MET A 82 -5.43 2.12 -7.15
C MET A 82 -6.93 1.97 -7.38
N GLU A 83 -7.72 2.87 -6.79
CA GLU A 83 -9.18 2.72 -6.69
C GLU A 83 -9.90 3.30 -7.91
N PHE A 84 -9.52 2.82 -9.08
CA PHE A 84 -10.10 3.17 -10.38
C PHE A 84 -9.64 2.22 -11.49
N PRO A 85 -10.43 1.97 -12.53
CA PRO A 85 -9.94 1.46 -13.79
C PRO A 85 -9.19 2.55 -14.57
N CYS A 86 -8.15 2.14 -15.30
CA CYS A 86 -7.19 3.04 -15.94
C CYS A 86 -7.32 3.06 -17.46
N GLY A 87 -7.21 4.24 -18.06
CA GLY A 87 -6.93 4.40 -19.49
C GLY A 87 -8.12 4.43 -20.45
N VAL A 88 -9.36 4.35 -19.99
CA VAL A 88 -10.55 4.44 -20.85
C VAL A 88 -11.04 5.90 -20.95
N SER A 89 -10.86 6.51 -22.12
CA SER A 89 -11.39 7.84 -22.40
C SER A 89 -12.86 7.77 -22.86
N PRO A 90 -13.70 8.76 -22.51
CA PRO A 90 -13.39 9.95 -21.73
C PRO A 90 -13.15 9.62 -20.25
N TYR A 91 -12.13 10.27 -19.66
CA TYR A 91 -11.82 10.12 -18.24
C TYR A 91 -12.93 10.71 -17.37
N SER A 92 -13.23 10.03 -16.27
CA SER A 92 -14.38 10.37 -15.42
C SER A 92 -14.08 10.09 -13.95
N GLY A 93 -14.77 10.83 -13.06
CA GLY A 93 -14.81 10.56 -11.64
C GLY A 93 -16.08 9.82 -11.23
N TYR A 94 -16.46 9.97 -9.95
CA TYR A 94 -17.67 9.38 -9.38
C TYR A 94 -18.92 9.66 -10.25
N PRO A 95 -19.86 8.71 -10.39
CA PRO A 95 -19.90 7.40 -9.70
C PRO A 95 -19.10 6.29 -10.40
N GLN A 96 -18.64 6.47 -11.62
CA GLN A 96 -17.89 5.47 -12.39
C GLN A 96 -16.57 6.08 -12.88
N PHE A 97 -15.50 5.71 -12.17
CA PHE A 97 -14.16 6.23 -12.43
C PHE A 97 -13.57 5.73 -13.75
N SER A 98 -12.75 6.56 -14.34
CA SER A 98 -11.77 6.21 -15.36
C SER A 98 -10.60 7.18 -15.29
N ALA A 99 -9.45 6.74 -14.81
CA ALA A 99 -8.29 7.58 -14.67
C ALA A 99 -7.44 7.64 -15.95
N PRO A 100 -6.81 8.78 -16.28
CA PRO A 100 -5.72 8.82 -17.24
C PRO A 100 -4.58 7.89 -16.77
N ARG A 101 -3.95 7.17 -17.71
CA ARG A 101 -2.81 6.30 -17.37
C ARG A 101 -1.65 7.06 -16.73
N SER A 102 -1.52 8.36 -17.00
CA SER A 102 -0.48 9.20 -16.40
C SER A 102 -0.55 9.27 -14.87
N LEU A 103 -1.71 9.03 -14.23
CA LEU A 103 -1.78 8.92 -12.77
C LEU A 103 -1.05 7.66 -12.27
N ALA A 104 -1.27 6.52 -12.92
CA ALA A 104 -0.57 5.28 -12.58
C ALA A 104 0.93 5.36 -12.93
N GLU A 105 1.26 5.96 -14.08
CA GLU A 105 2.65 6.21 -14.49
C GLU A 105 3.38 7.10 -13.47
N GLU A 106 2.71 8.12 -12.93
CA GLU A 106 3.27 8.98 -11.91
C GLU A 106 3.44 8.26 -10.57
N ALA A 107 2.46 7.48 -10.14
CA ALA A 107 2.59 6.65 -8.93
C ALA A 107 3.81 5.70 -9.05
N ARG A 108 3.98 5.03 -10.19
CA ARG A 108 5.13 4.16 -10.45
C ARG A 108 6.45 4.95 -10.46
N ARG A 109 6.48 6.13 -11.08
CA ARG A 109 7.65 7.02 -11.13
C ARG A 109 8.06 7.50 -9.75
N ALA A 110 7.07 7.76 -8.88
CA ALA A 110 7.29 8.17 -7.49
C ALA A 110 7.82 7.03 -6.60
N GLY A 111 7.82 5.78 -7.07
CA GLY A 111 8.36 4.65 -6.32
C GLY A 111 7.31 3.65 -5.82
N VAL A 112 6.05 3.74 -6.26
CA VAL A 112 5.08 2.69 -5.93
C VAL A 112 5.41 1.42 -6.71
N ASP A 113 5.61 0.31 -6.00
CA ASP A 113 6.10 -0.96 -6.53
C ASP A 113 5.01 -2.01 -6.75
N LEU A 114 3.87 -1.88 -6.04
CA LEU A 114 2.74 -2.80 -6.16
C LEU A 114 1.43 -2.03 -6.19
N PHE A 115 0.58 -2.33 -7.20
CA PHE A 115 -0.78 -1.81 -7.30
C PHE A 115 -1.81 -2.85 -6.84
N LEU A 116 -2.70 -2.44 -5.92
CA LEU A 116 -3.83 -3.23 -5.49
C LEU A 116 -5.03 -2.90 -6.37
N THR A 117 -5.71 -3.92 -6.87
CA THR A 117 -6.80 -3.78 -7.85
C THR A 117 -8.11 -4.40 -7.38
N ALA A 118 -8.13 -5.21 -6.31
CA ALA A 118 -9.38 -5.66 -5.72
C ALA A 118 -9.96 -4.54 -4.85
N ASN A 119 -10.75 -3.68 -5.50
CA ASN A 119 -11.53 -2.62 -4.88
C ASN A 119 -12.91 -2.52 -5.54
N ASN A 120 -13.81 -1.75 -4.96
CA ASN A 120 -15.20 -1.65 -5.43
C ASN A 120 -15.35 -0.92 -6.76
N HIS A 121 -14.31 -0.19 -7.23
CA HIS A 121 -14.33 0.59 -8.48
C HIS A 121 -13.64 -0.11 -9.67
N ILE A 122 -13.01 -1.27 -9.48
CA ILE A 122 -12.27 -1.92 -10.58
C ILE A 122 -13.15 -2.27 -11.78
N CYS A 123 -14.46 -2.48 -11.55
CA CYS A 123 -15.44 -2.81 -12.60
C CYS A 123 -16.15 -1.59 -13.21
N ASP A 124 -15.82 -0.34 -12.84
CA ASP A 124 -16.57 0.87 -13.23
C ASP A 124 -16.70 1.07 -14.75
N LYS A 125 -15.77 0.61 -15.54
CA LYS A 125 -15.80 0.64 -17.00
C LYS A 125 -15.99 -0.73 -17.63
N GLY A 126 -16.52 -1.70 -16.84
CA GLY A 126 -16.74 -3.05 -17.28
C GLY A 126 -15.49 -3.67 -17.90
N ARG A 127 -15.69 -4.50 -18.92
CA ARG A 127 -14.60 -5.20 -19.62
C ARG A 127 -13.53 -4.23 -20.16
N ALA A 128 -13.95 -3.14 -20.79
CA ALA A 128 -12.99 -2.19 -21.37
C ALA A 128 -12.06 -1.56 -20.30
N GLY A 129 -12.59 -1.28 -19.10
CA GLY A 129 -11.81 -0.79 -17.96
C GLY A 129 -10.80 -1.80 -17.47
N MET A 130 -11.22 -3.03 -17.26
CA MET A 130 -10.35 -4.11 -16.78
C MET A 130 -9.26 -4.46 -17.82
N ASP A 131 -9.64 -4.63 -19.08
CA ASP A 131 -8.69 -4.89 -20.18
C ASP A 131 -7.64 -3.78 -20.29
N SER A 132 -8.08 -2.52 -20.25
CA SER A 132 -7.18 -1.35 -20.33
C SER A 132 -6.23 -1.29 -19.15
N THR A 133 -6.75 -1.42 -17.92
CA THR A 133 -5.96 -1.39 -16.68
C THR A 133 -4.89 -2.47 -16.70
N TYR A 134 -5.28 -3.70 -17.03
CA TYR A 134 -4.36 -4.83 -17.10
C TYR A 134 -3.23 -4.59 -18.11
N VAL A 135 -3.57 -4.12 -19.32
CA VAL A 135 -2.58 -3.85 -20.38
C VAL A 135 -1.64 -2.72 -19.97
N ILE A 136 -2.17 -1.66 -19.36
CA ILE A 136 -1.36 -0.52 -18.91
C ILE A 136 -0.37 -0.96 -17.83
N TYR A 137 -0.84 -1.63 -16.77
CA TYR A 137 0.03 -2.06 -15.66
C TYR A 137 1.07 -3.09 -16.12
N SER A 138 0.67 -4.04 -17.00
CA SER A 138 1.60 -5.00 -17.59
C SER A 138 2.70 -4.32 -18.43
N ARG A 139 2.34 -3.29 -19.23
CA ARG A 139 3.34 -2.53 -20.04
C ARG A 139 4.28 -1.69 -19.17
N MET A 140 3.81 -1.21 -18.05
CA MET A 140 4.63 -0.48 -17.07
C MET A 140 5.56 -1.43 -16.28
N ALA A 141 5.40 -2.75 -16.43
CA ALA A 141 6.09 -3.76 -15.65
C ALA A 141 5.97 -3.52 -14.13
N VAL A 142 4.81 -3.00 -13.69
CA VAL A 142 4.48 -2.87 -12.27
C VAL A 142 3.69 -4.10 -11.83
N PRO A 143 4.09 -4.80 -10.78
CA PRO A 143 3.29 -5.84 -10.16
C PRO A 143 1.91 -5.31 -9.75
N PHE A 144 0.87 -6.12 -9.94
CA PHE A 144 -0.46 -5.81 -9.43
C PHE A 144 -1.17 -7.11 -9.03
N THR A 145 -2.14 -7.01 -8.13
CA THR A 145 -2.88 -8.17 -7.63
C THR A 145 -4.30 -7.78 -7.25
N GLY A 146 -5.22 -8.74 -7.32
CA GLY A 146 -6.63 -8.58 -6.97
C GLY A 146 -7.59 -8.77 -8.14
N MET A 147 -7.16 -8.54 -9.39
CA MET A 147 -7.89 -8.87 -10.61
C MET A 147 -7.07 -9.78 -11.52
N TYR A 148 -7.71 -10.71 -12.22
CA TYR A 148 -7.06 -11.74 -13.06
C TYR A 148 -7.91 -12.03 -14.29
N ARG A 149 -7.26 -12.44 -15.39
CA ARG A 149 -7.94 -12.74 -16.68
C ARG A 149 -8.56 -14.13 -16.75
N SER A 150 -8.26 -14.99 -15.78
CA SER A 150 -8.79 -16.34 -15.70
C SER A 150 -8.63 -16.92 -14.31
N GLU A 151 -9.38 -17.98 -14.01
CA GLU A 151 -9.22 -18.76 -12.77
C GLU A 151 -7.81 -19.36 -12.65
N GLY A 152 -7.20 -19.77 -13.77
CA GLY A 152 -5.83 -20.28 -13.78
C GLY A 152 -4.80 -19.20 -13.39
N GLU A 153 -4.93 -18.00 -13.95
CA GLU A 153 -4.06 -16.87 -13.59
C GLU A 153 -4.26 -16.48 -12.10
N GLU A 154 -5.50 -16.46 -11.63
CA GLU A 154 -5.79 -16.23 -10.23
C GLU A 154 -5.12 -17.28 -9.33
N TYR A 155 -5.26 -18.56 -9.65
CA TYR A 155 -4.64 -19.64 -8.87
C TYR A 155 -3.11 -19.50 -8.80
N GLU A 156 -2.47 -19.11 -9.90
CA GLU A 156 -1.02 -18.93 -9.97
C GLU A 156 -0.54 -17.66 -9.24
N GLN A 157 -1.30 -16.56 -9.32
CA GLN A 157 -0.89 -15.24 -8.83
C GLN A 157 -1.55 -14.81 -7.51
N ASN A 158 -2.46 -15.57 -6.96
CA ASN A 158 -3.06 -15.32 -5.66
C ASN A 158 -2.68 -16.42 -4.64
N PRO A 159 -1.78 -16.13 -3.68
CA PRO A 159 -1.17 -14.82 -3.39
C PRO A 159 -0.10 -14.42 -4.39
N LEU A 160 0.08 -13.12 -4.58
CA LEU A 160 1.24 -12.57 -5.27
C LEU A 160 2.44 -12.62 -4.31
N ILE A 161 3.49 -13.34 -4.69
CA ILE A 161 4.71 -13.44 -3.86
C ILE A 161 5.84 -12.67 -4.53
N ILE A 162 6.41 -11.73 -3.78
CA ILE A 162 7.53 -10.88 -4.22
C ILE A 162 8.71 -11.09 -3.26
N ASP A 163 9.90 -11.26 -3.82
CA ASP A 163 11.14 -11.24 -3.05
C ASP A 163 11.59 -9.79 -2.85
N ILE A 164 11.64 -9.36 -1.60
CA ILE A 164 12.09 -8.03 -1.21
C ILE A 164 13.34 -8.20 -0.37
N LYS A 165 14.50 -8.01 -0.96
CA LYS A 165 15.82 -8.18 -0.29
C LYS A 165 15.96 -9.54 0.43
N GLY A 166 15.52 -10.62 -0.21
CA GLY A 166 15.60 -11.97 0.33
C GLY A 166 14.46 -12.36 1.28
N VAL A 167 13.49 -11.49 1.51
CA VAL A 167 12.23 -11.80 2.20
C VAL A 167 11.14 -12.05 1.16
N ARG A 168 10.61 -13.26 1.12
CA ARG A 168 9.48 -13.64 0.26
C ARG A 168 8.17 -13.18 0.92
N VAL A 169 7.60 -12.09 0.44
CA VAL A 169 6.36 -11.51 0.96
C VAL A 169 5.18 -11.91 0.09
N ALA A 170 4.17 -12.53 0.69
CA ALA A 170 2.91 -12.86 0.04
C ALA A 170 1.88 -11.74 0.28
N PHE A 171 1.37 -11.16 -0.78
CA PHE A 171 0.31 -10.15 -0.78
C PHE A 171 -1.01 -10.77 -1.21
N ILE A 172 -2.06 -10.63 -0.38
CA ILE A 172 -3.41 -11.14 -0.64
C ILE A 172 -4.36 -9.95 -0.61
N ASN A 173 -4.74 -9.44 -1.79
CA ASN A 173 -5.67 -8.32 -1.93
C ASN A 173 -7.07 -8.84 -2.28
N PHE A 174 -8.12 -8.34 -1.61
CA PHE A 174 -9.50 -8.73 -1.82
C PHE A 174 -10.47 -7.62 -1.42
N THR A 175 -11.67 -7.59 -2.02
CA THR A 175 -12.69 -6.54 -1.83
C THR A 175 -14.03 -7.09 -1.39
N TYR A 176 -14.81 -6.27 -0.69
CA TYR A 176 -16.18 -6.60 -0.28
C TYR A 176 -17.14 -6.72 -1.47
N GLY A 177 -16.81 -6.12 -2.61
CA GLY A 177 -17.67 -6.12 -3.78
C GLY A 177 -17.20 -5.16 -4.87
N THR A 178 -18.03 -4.99 -5.88
CA THR A 178 -17.79 -4.17 -7.08
C THR A 178 -18.92 -3.17 -7.33
N ASN A 179 -19.47 -2.56 -6.26
CA ASN A 179 -20.59 -1.61 -6.31
C ASN A 179 -21.83 -2.16 -7.07
N GLY A 180 -22.04 -3.47 -7.00
CA GLY A 180 -23.15 -4.14 -7.70
C GLY A 180 -22.95 -4.29 -9.21
N LEU A 181 -21.80 -3.86 -9.74
CA LEU A 181 -21.43 -4.10 -11.14
C LEU A 181 -20.95 -5.54 -11.31
N PRO A 182 -21.38 -6.26 -12.36
CA PRO A 182 -20.92 -7.61 -12.60
C PRO A 182 -19.44 -7.61 -13.01
N VAL A 183 -18.69 -8.57 -12.48
CA VAL A 183 -17.34 -8.86 -12.99
C VAL A 183 -17.50 -9.39 -14.42
N PRO A 184 -16.83 -8.81 -15.43
CA PRO A 184 -16.98 -9.24 -16.82
C PRO A 184 -16.54 -10.69 -17.02
N GLU A 185 -17.17 -11.36 -17.98
CA GLU A 185 -16.87 -12.75 -18.31
C GLU A 185 -15.35 -12.97 -18.55
N HIS A 186 -14.82 -14.04 -18.04
CA HIS A 186 -13.40 -14.45 -17.97
C HIS A 186 -12.54 -13.66 -17.01
N TRP A 187 -13.01 -12.53 -16.47
CA TRP A 187 -12.31 -11.82 -15.42
C TRP A 187 -12.63 -12.39 -14.03
N HIS A 188 -11.66 -12.31 -13.15
CA HIS A 188 -11.79 -12.67 -11.74
C HIS A 188 -11.35 -11.49 -10.88
N VAL A 189 -12.09 -11.24 -9.81
CA VAL A 189 -11.75 -10.27 -8.77
C VAL A 189 -11.83 -10.97 -7.42
N ASN A 190 -10.80 -10.87 -6.63
CA ASN A 190 -10.81 -11.46 -5.29
C ASN A 190 -11.87 -10.80 -4.43
N LEU A 191 -12.89 -11.54 -4.07
CA LEU A 191 -13.94 -11.08 -3.16
C LEU A 191 -13.66 -11.48 -1.71
N LEU A 192 -14.37 -10.82 -0.79
CA LEU A 192 -14.33 -11.08 0.64
C LEU A 192 -15.05 -12.41 0.95
N ASP A 193 -14.46 -13.51 0.51
CA ASP A 193 -14.88 -14.89 0.77
C ASP A 193 -13.86 -15.60 1.66
N SER A 194 -14.32 -16.10 2.81
CA SER A 194 -13.43 -16.66 3.82
C SER A 194 -12.75 -17.96 3.40
N ALA A 195 -13.40 -18.79 2.58
CA ALA A 195 -12.81 -20.03 2.09
C ALA A 195 -11.72 -19.72 1.07
N HIS A 196 -12.01 -18.79 0.15
CA HIS A 196 -11.10 -18.33 -0.88
C HIS A 196 -9.84 -17.67 -0.29
N VAL A 197 -10.02 -16.76 0.67
CA VAL A 197 -8.90 -16.08 1.34
C VAL A 197 -8.05 -17.05 2.15
N LYS A 198 -8.67 -18.00 2.88
CA LYS A 198 -7.92 -19.07 3.59
C LYS A 198 -7.13 -19.96 2.64
N ALA A 199 -7.68 -20.28 1.46
CA ALA A 199 -6.95 -21.03 0.44
C ALA A 199 -5.73 -20.26 -0.08
N ALA A 200 -5.84 -18.94 -0.29
CA ALA A 200 -4.71 -18.10 -0.66
C ALA A 200 -3.63 -18.07 0.44
N VAL A 201 -4.02 -17.98 1.72
CA VAL A 201 -3.08 -18.06 2.86
C VAL A 201 -2.39 -19.44 2.91
N ALA A 202 -3.11 -20.52 2.67
CA ALA A 202 -2.52 -21.85 2.60
C ALA A 202 -1.48 -21.97 1.47
N ARG A 203 -1.82 -21.48 0.27
CA ARG A 203 -0.88 -21.41 -0.87
C ARG A 203 0.35 -20.53 -0.58
N ALA A 204 0.20 -19.43 0.17
CA ALA A 204 1.34 -18.63 0.60
C ALA A 204 2.36 -19.46 1.39
N ARG A 205 1.87 -20.28 2.31
CA ARG A 205 2.72 -21.16 3.12
C ARG A 205 3.34 -22.29 2.31
N GLU A 206 2.54 -22.95 1.45
CA GLU A 206 3.02 -24.01 0.53
C GLU A 206 4.11 -23.48 -0.40
N ARG A 207 4.04 -22.21 -0.78
CA ARG A 207 5.04 -21.52 -1.60
C ARG A 207 6.14 -20.86 -0.77
N GLU A 208 6.26 -21.20 0.51
CA GLU A 208 7.31 -20.77 1.42
C GLU A 208 7.44 -19.24 1.55
N ALA A 209 6.30 -18.54 1.65
CA ALA A 209 6.32 -17.12 1.99
C ALA A 209 6.85 -16.92 3.41
N GLY A 210 7.82 -16.03 3.57
CA GLY A 210 8.39 -15.66 4.85
C GLY A 210 7.54 -14.66 5.63
N LEU A 211 6.68 -13.91 4.93
CA LEU A 211 5.71 -12.96 5.50
C LEU A 211 4.42 -12.99 4.67
N ILE A 212 3.26 -12.93 5.34
CA ILE A 212 1.94 -12.92 4.69
C ILE A 212 1.20 -11.65 5.08
N VAL A 213 0.86 -10.82 4.08
CA VAL A 213 0.15 -9.55 4.26
C VAL A 213 -1.22 -9.63 3.57
N ALA A 214 -2.29 -9.48 4.34
CA ALA A 214 -3.66 -9.35 3.83
C ALA A 214 -4.01 -7.88 3.60
N LEU A 215 -4.57 -7.58 2.45
CA LEU A 215 -4.85 -6.23 1.94
C LEU A 215 -6.34 -6.11 1.57
N PRO A 216 -7.24 -6.10 2.58
CA PRO A 216 -8.67 -6.01 2.35
C PRO A 216 -9.13 -4.61 1.98
N HIS A 217 -10.05 -4.53 1.01
CA HIS A 217 -10.84 -3.35 0.69
C HIS A 217 -12.26 -3.55 1.25
N TRP A 218 -12.58 -2.96 2.40
CA TRP A 218 -13.68 -3.37 3.25
C TRP A 218 -14.21 -2.30 4.20
N GLY A 219 -15.28 -2.60 4.92
CA GLY A 219 -15.83 -1.78 6.00
C GLY A 219 -16.95 -0.86 5.55
N LEU A 220 -17.19 0.20 6.31
CA LEU A 220 -18.23 1.19 6.05
C LEU A 220 -17.56 2.54 5.75
N GLU A 221 -17.95 3.18 4.66
CA GLU A 221 -17.46 4.51 4.29
C GLU A 221 -17.72 5.52 5.40
N TYR A 222 -16.74 6.41 5.62
CA TYR A 222 -16.78 7.56 6.53
C TYR A 222 -16.91 7.21 8.03
N HIS A 223 -16.74 5.93 8.40
CA HIS A 223 -16.77 5.49 9.79
C HIS A 223 -15.35 5.36 10.34
N LEU A 224 -15.01 6.18 11.36
CA LEU A 224 -13.70 6.14 12.03
C LEU A 224 -13.48 4.87 12.87
N GLU A 225 -14.56 4.20 13.27
CA GLU A 225 -14.49 2.94 14.03
C GLU A 225 -14.64 1.74 13.09
N PRO A 226 -13.78 0.72 13.23
CA PRO A 226 -13.93 -0.51 12.47
C PRO A 226 -15.26 -1.22 12.81
N SER A 227 -15.96 -1.70 11.79
CA SER A 227 -17.16 -2.50 11.95
C SER A 227 -16.89 -3.83 12.67
N THR A 228 -17.93 -4.47 13.19
CA THR A 228 -17.84 -5.81 13.78
C THR A 228 -17.28 -6.81 12.78
N GLN A 229 -17.73 -6.74 11.52
CA GLN A 229 -17.25 -7.60 10.44
C GLN A 229 -15.73 -7.45 10.22
N GLN A 230 -15.21 -6.21 10.16
CA GLN A 230 -13.77 -5.98 10.03
C GLN A 230 -12.99 -6.62 11.19
N LYS A 231 -13.47 -6.47 12.43
CA LYS A 231 -12.84 -7.06 13.63
C LYS A 231 -12.83 -8.60 13.58
N GLU A 232 -13.94 -9.21 13.18
CA GLU A 232 -14.05 -10.68 13.03
C GLU A 232 -13.11 -11.21 11.93
N TRP A 233 -13.03 -10.50 10.80
CA TRP A 233 -12.13 -10.84 9.71
C TRP A 233 -10.65 -10.74 10.14
N VAL A 234 -10.25 -9.68 10.84
CA VAL A 234 -8.88 -9.56 11.39
C VAL A 234 -8.56 -10.78 12.25
N GLN A 235 -9.44 -11.13 13.18
CA GLN A 235 -9.22 -12.29 14.04
C GLN A 235 -9.10 -13.60 13.24
N MET A 236 -9.91 -13.78 12.21
CA MET A 236 -9.85 -14.95 11.33
C MET A 236 -8.54 -15.00 10.55
N LEU A 237 -8.12 -13.87 9.96
CA LEU A 237 -6.88 -13.76 9.18
C LEU A 237 -5.65 -14.07 10.04
N LEU A 238 -5.53 -13.46 11.23
CA LEU A 238 -4.41 -13.69 12.14
C LEU A 238 -4.37 -15.16 12.60
N ARG A 239 -5.52 -15.76 12.97
CA ARG A 239 -5.60 -17.20 13.29
C ARG A 239 -5.25 -18.10 12.10
N SER A 240 -5.49 -17.64 10.89
CA SER A 240 -5.08 -18.36 9.66
C SER A 240 -3.60 -18.19 9.34
N GLY A 241 -2.86 -17.32 10.08
CA GLY A 241 -1.42 -17.10 9.98
C GLY A 241 -1.01 -16.00 9.03
N VAL A 242 -1.85 -15.01 8.88
CA VAL A 242 -1.49 -13.72 8.31
C VAL A 242 -0.69 -12.94 9.36
N ASP A 243 0.40 -12.30 8.94
CA ASP A 243 1.28 -11.52 9.81
C ASP A 243 0.85 -10.06 9.92
N ALA A 244 0.35 -9.49 8.81
CA ALA A 244 -0.18 -8.13 8.79
C ALA A 244 -1.52 -8.03 8.05
N VAL A 245 -2.40 -7.15 8.53
CA VAL A 245 -3.68 -6.80 7.87
C VAL A 245 -3.72 -5.30 7.67
N ILE A 246 -3.73 -4.85 6.41
CA ILE A 246 -3.69 -3.43 6.04
C ILE A 246 -4.91 -3.13 5.15
N GLY A 247 -5.90 -2.46 5.72
CA GLY A 247 -7.20 -2.22 5.09
C GLY A 247 -7.31 -0.89 4.34
N SER A 248 -8.27 -0.83 3.43
CA SER A 248 -8.68 0.34 2.65
C SER A 248 -10.21 0.37 2.46
N HIS A 249 -10.78 1.36 1.78
CA HIS A 249 -12.19 1.57 1.48
C HIS A 249 -12.94 2.57 2.39
N PRO A 250 -12.82 2.62 3.73
CA PRO A 250 -13.61 3.57 4.53
C PRO A 250 -13.40 5.05 4.19
N HIS A 251 -12.39 5.37 3.39
CA HIS A 251 -11.99 6.74 2.99
C HIS A 251 -11.62 7.65 4.16
N VAL A 252 -11.59 7.12 5.37
CA VAL A 252 -11.09 7.74 6.59
C VAL A 252 -10.13 6.78 7.28
N VAL A 253 -9.18 7.33 7.99
CA VAL A 253 -8.26 6.52 8.79
C VAL A 253 -9.04 5.82 9.91
N GLN A 254 -8.81 4.54 10.08
CA GLN A 254 -9.25 3.75 11.22
C GLN A 254 -8.05 3.33 12.07
N PRO A 255 -8.25 2.86 13.33
CA PRO A 255 -7.15 2.51 14.21
C PRO A 255 -6.12 1.58 13.58
N ALA A 256 -4.84 1.90 13.82
CA ALA A 256 -3.71 1.05 13.49
C ALA A 256 -2.97 0.67 14.76
N ARG A 257 -2.46 -0.56 14.83
CA ARG A 257 -1.73 -1.08 15.98
C ARG A 257 -0.65 -2.07 15.56
N PHE A 258 0.41 -2.08 16.32
CA PHE A 258 1.41 -3.13 16.28
C PHE A 258 1.41 -3.86 17.63
N GLU A 259 0.99 -5.12 17.63
CA GLU A 259 1.00 -6.02 18.76
C GLU A 259 1.81 -7.26 18.35
N PRO A 260 3.11 -7.30 18.65
CA PRO A 260 3.97 -8.37 18.15
C PRO A 260 3.39 -9.77 18.38
N PRO A 261 3.40 -10.66 17.39
CA PRO A 261 4.10 -10.51 16.10
C PRO A 261 3.29 -9.84 14.99
N HIS A 262 2.10 -9.30 15.25
CA HIS A 262 1.15 -8.86 14.24
C HIS A 262 1.02 -7.35 14.13
N ALA A 263 0.84 -6.86 12.88
CA ALA A 263 0.49 -5.48 12.60
C ALA A 263 -0.90 -5.41 11.95
N VAL A 264 -1.74 -4.48 12.42
CA VAL A 264 -3.11 -4.28 11.91
C VAL A 264 -3.37 -2.80 11.71
N ALA A 265 -3.75 -2.39 10.50
CA ALA A 265 -4.35 -1.10 10.19
C ALA A 265 -5.71 -1.36 9.55
N TYR A 266 -6.81 -0.98 10.20
CA TYR A 266 -8.15 -1.28 9.70
C TYR A 266 -8.50 -0.51 8.43
N SER A 267 -8.03 0.74 8.31
CA SER A 267 -8.12 1.56 7.10
C SER A 267 -7.02 2.61 7.09
N LEU A 268 -6.36 2.74 5.94
CA LEU A 268 -5.37 3.80 5.71
C LEU A 268 -6.03 5.12 5.29
N GLY A 269 -7.36 5.16 5.06
CA GLY A 269 -8.05 6.30 4.50
C GLY A 269 -7.61 6.64 3.07
N ASN A 270 -7.91 7.84 2.62
CA ASN A 270 -7.49 8.31 1.31
C ASN A 270 -6.02 8.72 1.29
N TYR A 271 -5.27 8.22 0.32
CA TYR A 271 -4.00 8.86 -0.02
C TYR A 271 -4.26 10.19 -0.75
N VAL A 272 -5.06 10.15 -1.83
CA VAL A 272 -5.46 11.35 -2.56
C VAL A 272 -6.90 11.21 -3.06
N SER A 273 -7.76 12.21 -2.75
CA SER A 273 -9.17 12.19 -3.07
C SER A 273 -9.73 13.61 -3.16
N ASN A 274 -10.90 13.76 -3.78
CA ASN A 274 -11.69 15.01 -3.73
C ASN A 274 -12.87 14.92 -2.75
N GLN A 275 -12.98 13.86 -1.97
CA GLN A 275 -14.05 13.74 -0.98
C GLN A 275 -13.99 14.89 0.04
N SER A 276 -15.13 15.29 0.58
CA SER A 276 -15.27 16.47 1.44
C SER A 276 -15.85 16.17 2.82
N ASP A 277 -16.27 14.94 3.05
CA ASP A 277 -16.75 14.50 4.35
C ASP A 277 -15.66 14.66 5.42
N PRO A 278 -16.04 14.84 6.70
CA PRO A 278 -15.06 14.98 7.76
C PRO A 278 -14.03 13.85 7.76
N PHE A 279 -12.76 14.20 7.96
CA PHE A 279 -11.59 13.30 8.02
C PHE A 279 -11.20 12.61 6.72
N THR A 280 -11.95 12.79 5.59
CA THR A 280 -11.58 12.17 4.30
C THR A 280 -10.33 12.74 3.65
N GLN A 281 -9.83 13.88 4.14
CA GLN A 281 -8.54 14.46 3.71
C GLN A 281 -7.36 13.96 4.55
N ILE A 282 -7.62 13.23 5.65
CA ILE A 282 -6.57 12.59 6.42
C ILE A 282 -6.39 11.16 5.92
N GLY A 283 -5.18 10.86 5.47
CA GLY A 283 -4.72 9.51 5.13
C GLY A 283 -3.63 9.04 6.08
N MET A 284 -3.22 7.80 5.89
CA MET A 284 -2.13 7.18 6.63
C MET A 284 -1.19 6.46 5.67
N LEU A 285 0.09 6.75 5.79
CA LEU A 285 1.17 5.90 5.33
C LEU A 285 1.51 4.97 6.50
N TYR A 286 1.47 3.66 6.28
CA TYR A 286 1.80 2.68 7.31
C TYR A 286 3.03 1.89 6.89
N GLU A 287 4.07 1.97 7.70
CA GLU A 287 5.35 1.33 7.44
C GLU A 287 5.49 0.08 8.30
N LEU A 288 5.85 -1.05 7.68
CA LEU A 288 6.28 -2.26 8.37
C LEU A 288 7.80 -2.35 8.32
N VAL A 289 8.42 -2.56 9.47
CA VAL A 289 9.84 -2.92 9.60
C VAL A 289 9.94 -4.41 9.80
N VAL A 290 10.44 -5.10 8.78
CA VAL A 290 10.54 -6.56 8.74
C VAL A 290 11.99 -6.97 8.91
N VAL A 291 12.27 -7.94 9.76
CA VAL A 291 13.61 -8.53 9.92
C VAL A 291 13.60 -9.99 9.50
N SER A 292 14.61 -10.36 8.71
CA SER A 292 14.85 -11.73 8.28
C SER A 292 15.90 -12.39 9.17
N ASP A 293 15.70 -13.68 9.47
CA ASP A 293 16.70 -14.50 10.17
C ASP A 293 17.74 -15.13 9.22
N GLY A 294 17.63 -14.81 7.91
CA GLY A 294 18.49 -15.34 6.86
C GLY A 294 18.19 -16.79 6.45
N THR A 295 17.14 -17.42 7.01
CA THR A 295 16.67 -18.77 6.65
C THR A 295 15.44 -18.75 5.74
N GLY A 296 14.98 -17.56 5.35
CA GLY A 296 13.74 -17.34 4.61
C GLY A 296 12.54 -17.03 5.50
N LYS A 297 12.69 -17.13 6.83
CA LYS A 297 11.67 -16.67 7.77
C LYS A 297 11.86 -15.20 8.09
N ALA A 298 10.74 -14.50 8.19
CA ALA A 298 10.72 -13.09 8.54
C ALA A 298 9.68 -12.81 9.63
N ARG A 299 9.84 -11.70 10.32
CA ARG A 299 8.87 -11.22 11.30
C ARG A 299 8.80 -9.70 11.25
N ILE A 300 7.65 -9.16 11.60
CA ILE A 300 7.51 -7.72 11.82
C ILE A 300 8.20 -7.37 13.13
N ALA A 301 9.19 -6.49 13.05
CA ALA A 301 9.93 -5.99 14.20
C ALA A 301 9.28 -4.74 14.77
N ASP A 302 8.70 -3.90 13.89
CA ASP A 302 8.00 -2.69 14.25
C ASP A 302 7.02 -2.25 13.14
N ALA A 303 6.09 -1.34 13.47
CA ALA A 303 5.20 -0.73 12.50
C ALA A 303 4.81 0.70 12.91
N PHE A 304 4.85 1.63 11.94
CA PHE A 304 4.71 3.07 12.20
C PHE A 304 3.65 3.72 11.30
N PRO A 305 2.70 4.46 11.85
CA PRO A 305 1.82 5.34 11.09
C PRO A 305 2.48 6.70 10.84
N THR A 306 2.40 7.21 9.62
CA THR A 306 2.61 8.61 9.29
C THR A 306 1.30 9.17 8.75
N TYR A 307 0.72 10.15 9.43
CA TYR A 307 -0.55 10.74 9.00
C TYR A 307 -0.31 11.79 7.93
N LEU A 308 -1.11 11.71 6.87
CA LEU A 308 -1.02 12.54 5.68
C LEU A 308 -2.21 13.47 5.59
N TRP A 309 -2.03 14.61 4.94
CA TRP A 309 -3.11 15.50 4.51
C TRP A 309 -3.16 15.56 3.00
N CYS A 310 -4.32 15.33 2.43
CA CYS A 310 -4.62 15.60 1.04
C CYS A 310 -5.18 17.02 0.90
N SER A 311 -4.33 17.97 0.55
CA SER A 311 -4.76 19.32 0.21
C SER A 311 -5.38 19.35 -1.18
N ARG A 312 -6.59 19.90 -1.28
CA ARG A 312 -7.30 19.97 -2.54
C ARG A 312 -6.76 21.09 -3.45
N HIS A 313 -7.15 21.03 -4.72
CA HIS A 313 -6.81 22.01 -5.72
C HIS A 313 -7.04 23.46 -5.25
N GLY A 314 -6.01 24.31 -5.40
CA GLY A 314 -6.05 25.72 -5.06
C GLY A 314 -5.98 26.05 -3.55
N MET A 315 -5.76 25.06 -2.68
CA MET A 315 -5.71 25.26 -1.24
C MET A 315 -4.29 25.48 -0.71
N TYR A 316 -3.39 24.53 -0.92
CA TYR A 316 -1.95 24.69 -0.66
C TYR A 316 -1.20 25.06 -1.94
N GLU A 317 -1.37 24.26 -2.97
CA GLU A 317 -0.81 24.46 -4.31
C GLU A 317 -1.92 24.52 -5.38
N LYS A 318 -1.52 24.74 -6.65
CA LYS A 318 -2.45 24.81 -7.77
C LYS A 318 -3.18 23.48 -8.01
N ASN A 319 -2.52 22.33 -7.82
CA ASN A 319 -3.11 21.00 -7.97
C ASN A 319 -3.32 20.36 -6.58
N TYR A 320 -3.86 19.14 -6.53
CA TYR A 320 -3.91 18.34 -5.31
C TYR A 320 -2.50 18.00 -4.85
N THR A 321 -2.30 17.97 -3.54
CA THR A 321 -0.98 17.80 -2.94
C THR A 321 -1.13 16.97 -1.67
N VAL A 322 -0.30 15.94 -1.51
CA VAL A 322 -0.28 15.08 -0.33
C VAL A 322 1.02 15.30 0.43
N PHE A 323 0.92 15.49 1.73
CA PHE A 323 2.08 15.69 2.59
C PHE A 323 1.83 15.20 4.03
N PRO A 324 2.89 14.86 4.78
CA PRO A 324 2.78 14.50 6.18
C PRO A 324 2.31 15.67 7.03
N ILE A 325 1.27 15.47 7.84
CA ILE A 325 0.65 16.54 8.62
C ILE A 325 1.67 17.23 9.54
N LEU A 326 2.48 16.44 10.25
CA LEU A 326 3.41 16.97 11.26
C LEU A 326 4.51 17.86 10.65
N ASP A 327 4.90 17.60 9.40
CA ASP A 327 5.92 18.40 8.71
C ASP A 327 5.37 19.77 8.28
N TRP A 328 4.04 19.92 8.21
CA TRP A 328 3.34 21.16 7.78
C TRP A 328 2.68 21.94 8.91
N ILE A 329 2.66 21.41 10.14
CA ILE A 329 2.21 22.19 11.30
C ILE A 329 3.14 23.39 11.50
N GLY A 330 2.54 24.60 11.61
CA GLY A 330 3.27 25.86 11.68
C GLY A 330 3.45 26.57 10.34
N SER A 331 3.11 25.93 9.20
CA SER A 331 3.32 26.50 7.86
C SER A 331 2.14 27.33 7.32
N ARG A 332 1.21 27.77 8.19
CA ARG A 332 -0.05 28.42 7.82
C ARG A 332 0.10 29.54 6.78
N ASP A 333 1.18 30.32 6.88
CA ASP A 333 1.39 31.48 5.98
C ASP A 333 1.77 31.06 4.55
N SER A 334 2.23 29.85 4.35
CA SER A 334 2.56 29.28 3.03
C SER A 334 1.33 28.81 2.24
N TRP A 335 0.15 28.74 2.87
CA TRP A 335 -1.07 28.23 2.23
C TRP A 335 -1.78 29.29 1.42
N LEU A 336 -2.27 28.93 0.23
CA LEU A 336 -3.10 29.79 -0.61
C LEU A 336 -4.45 30.08 0.06
N ASP A 337 -5.07 29.07 0.66
CA ASP A 337 -6.27 29.22 1.50
C ASP A 337 -5.96 28.80 2.94
N LYS A 338 -5.87 29.79 3.83
CA LYS A 338 -5.57 29.58 5.25
C LYS A 338 -6.67 28.83 6.00
N ARG A 339 -7.90 28.81 5.49
CA ARG A 339 -9.03 28.06 6.07
C ARG A 339 -8.82 26.56 5.91
N GLU A 340 -8.19 26.15 4.84
CA GLU A 340 -7.82 24.74 4.62
C GLU A 340 -6.76 24.29 5.63
N TYR A 341 -5.75 25.12 5.91
CA TYR A 341 -4.80 24.86 6.98
C TYR A 341 -5.48 24.72 8.34
N ASP A 342 -6.37 25.67 8.68
CA ASP A 342 -7.12 25.65 9.94
C ASP A 342 -8.02 24.41 10.04
N LYS A 343 -8.57 23.93 8.90
CA LYS A 343 -9.30 22.66 8.82
C LYS A 343 -8.37 21.46 9.10
N MET A 344 -7.21 21.40 8.46
CA MET A 344 -6.23 20.33 8.69
C MET A 344 -5.86 20.20 10.15
N VAL A 345 -5.49 21.31 10.79
CA VAL A 345 -5.12 21.31 12.22
C VAL A 345 -6.29 20.86 13.09
N ARG A 346 -7.47 21.38 12.86
CA ARG A 346 -8.68 21.04 13.65
C ARG A 346 -9.03 19.54 13.50
N GLU A 347 -9.04 19.00 12.29
CA GLU A 347 -9.36 17.58 12.07
C GLU A 347 -8.27 16.67 12.62
N TRP A 348 -7.01 17.07 12.50
CA TRP A 348 -5.88 16.34 13.08
C TRP A 348 -5.98 16.27 14.62
N GLU A 349 -6.24 17.41 15.30
CA GLU A 349 -6.41 17.44 16.75
C GLU A 349 -7.60 16.58 17.21
N ALA A 350 -8.71 16.61 16.46
CA ALA A 350 -9.87 15.77 16.74
C ALA A 350 -9.57 14.27 16.57
N LEU A 351 -8.80 13.89 15.52
CA LEU A 351 -8.39 12.50 15.28
C LEU A 351 -7.45 12.00 16.38
N LYS A 352 -6.46 12.83 16.78
CA LYS A 352 -5.56 12.51 17.89
C LYS A 352 -6.31 12.23 19.18
N LEU A 353 -7.25 13.12 19.54
CA LEU A 353 -8.06 12.93 20.74
C LEU A 353 -8.87 11.63 20.67
N LYS A 354 -9.44 11.32 19.50
CA LYS A 354 -10.25 10.11 19.30
C LYS A 354 -9.45 8.83 19.41
N PHE A 355 -8.23 8.79 18.88
CA PHE A 355 -7.41 7.58 18.85
C PHE A 355 -6.37 7.51 19.97
N GLY A 356 -6.22 8.56 20.78
CA GLY A 356 -5.26 8.61 21.88
C GLY A 356 -3.79 8.69 21.39
N LEU A 357 -3.55 9.43 20.30
CA LEU A 357 -2.24 9.59 19.65
C LEU A 357 -1.38 10.67 20.32
#